data_5943bb7060264be793674ec32ca004c7
#
_entry.id   5943bb7060264be793674ec32ca004c7
#
_cell.length_a   1.000
_cell.length_b   1.000
_cell.length_c   1.000
_cell.angle_alpha   90.00
_cell.angle_beta   90.00
_cell.angle_gamma   90.00
#
_symmetry.space_group_name_H-M   'P 1'
#
loop_
_entity.id
_entity.type
_entity.pdbx_description
1 polymer ?
#
loop_
_entity_poly.entity_id
_entity_poly.type
_entity_poly.pdbx_seq_one_letter_code
_entity_poly.pdbx_strand_id
1 'polypeptide(L)'
;MSQIIRSAGKDELGKRPGTFSKIFRWQPETTAGPMPVRVEVAGTFNGWQRMALKRDRVSGVWQVTVNDIPANRTHNYMLLVNGRPAHDKNADGLAVPHSAEEKQHQLETPRGPRVFLLASQTK
;
A
#
# COMPACT_ATOMS: atom_id res chain seq x y z
N MET A 1 32.85 -13.60 8.42
CA MET A 1 32.05 -13.52 8.66
C MET A 1 31.65 -13.43 8.72
N SER A 2 31.60 -13.51 8.44
CA SER A 2 30.74 -13.40 8.67
C SER A 2 30.28 -13.44 8.48
N GLN A 3 30.13 -13.48 8.29
CA GLN A 3 29.30 -13.42 8.24
C GLN A 3 28.67 -13.53 8.16
N ILE A 4 28.75 -13.77 8.07
CA ILE A 4 27.81 -13.79 8.01
C ILE A 4 27.30 -13.79 7.88
N ILE A 5 27.23 -13.91 7.83
CA ILE A 5 26.32 -13.80 7.74
C ILE A 5 25.88 -13.88 7.39
N ARG A 6 25.73 -14.16 7.34
CA ARG A 6 24.84 -14.15 7.06
C ARG A 6 24.09 -14.24 7.03
N SER A 7 23.71 -14.33 6.90
CA SER A 7 22.66 -14.31 6.85
C SER A 7 22.05 -14.33 6.67
N ALA A 8 22.15 -14.79 6.63
CA ALA A 8 21.32 -14.83 6.39
C ALA A 8 20.62 -14.36 6.12
N GLY A 9 20.41 -14.40 5.92
CA GLY A 9 19.49 -13.87 5.63
C GLY A 9 19.55 -12.93 4.71
N LYS A 10 19.91 -12.44 4.47
CA LYS A 10 19.72 -11.55 3.78
C LYS A 10 19.45 -11.50 2.61
N ASP A 11 19.32 -11.71 2.34
CA ASP A 11 19.13 -11.59 1.45
C ASP A 11 19.00 -12.11 0.38
N GLU A 12 19.11 -12.84 0.70
CA GLU A 12 19.21 -13.54 -0.50
C GLU A 12 18.14 -13.26 -1.48
N LEU A 13 17.01 -12.98 -1.18
CA LEU A 13 15.93 -12.54 -2.04
C LEU A 13 15.78 -11.03 -2.07
N GLY A 14 16.80 -10.34 -1.62
CA GLY A 14 16.79 -8.90 -1.57
C GLY A 14 15.94 -8.32 -0.46
N LYS A 15 15.40 -9.13 0.41
CA LYS A 15 14.58 -8.66 1.52
C LYS A 15 15.43 -8.48 2.75
N ARG A 16 15.13 -7.44 3.52
CA ARG A 16 15.78 -7.25 4.80
C ARG A 16 15.10 -8.08 5.86
N PRO A 17 15.83 -8.56 6.88
CA PRO A 17 15.20 -9.21 8.01
C PRO A 17 14.17 -8.29 8.66
N GLY A 18 13.03 -8.84 9.06
CA GLY A 18 11.99 -8.08 9.72
C GLY A 18 11.15 -7.21 8.80
N THR A 19 11.22 -7.43 7.49
CA THR A 19 10.38 -6.71 6.53
C THR A 19 9.68 -7.70 5.61
N PHE A 20 8.71 -7.18 4.86
CA PHE A 20 8.00 -7.97 3.87
C PHE A 20 7.65 -7.08 2.67
N SER A 21 7.19 -7.72 1.60
CA SER A 21 6.75 -7.02 0.39
C SER A 21 5.26 -7.21 0.22
N LYS A 22 4.63 -6.21 -0.38
CA LYS A 22 3.19 -6.24 -0.63
C LYS A 22 2.93 -5.70 -2.03
N ILE A 23 2.06 -6.37 -2.78
CA ILE A 23 1.59 -5.87 -4.07
C ILE A 23 0.27 -5.17 -3.85
N PHE A 24 0.21 -3.88 -4.18
CA PHE A 24 -1.04 -3.12 -4.14
C PHE A 24 -1.64 -3.11 -5.53
N ARG A 25 -2.94 -3.40 -5.63
CA ARG A 25 -3.66 -3.50 -6.89
C ARG A 25 -4.93 -2.69 -6.83
N TRP A 26 -5.29 -2.13 -7.97
CA TRP A 26 -6.55 -1.41 -8.11
C TRP A 26 -7.04 -1.56 -9.54
N GLN A 27 -8.34 -1.69 -9.70
CA GLN A 27 -8.96 -1.64 -11.02
C GLN A 27 -10.32 -0.98 -10.88
N PRO A 28 -10.81 -0.33 -11.95
CA PRO A 28 -12.14 0.28 -11.89
C PRO A 28 -13.21 -0.80 -11.76
N GLU A 29 -14.29 -0.45 -11.05
CA GLU A 29 -15.40 -1.38 -10.88
C GLU A 29 -16.16 -1.60 -12.18
N THR A 30 -16.06 -0.66 -13.10
CA THR A 30 -16.70 -0.77 -14.39
C THR A 30 -15.73 -0.28 -15.45
N THR A 31 -15.81 -0.86 -16.64
CA THR A 31 -15.02 -0.40 -17.76
C THR A 31 -15.70 0.71 -18.54
N ALA A 32 -16.89 1.17 -18.14
CA ALA A 32 -17.70 2.16 -18.86
C ALA A 32 -17.25 3.53 -18.50
N GLY A 33 -16.47 3.98 -17.85
CA GLY A 33 -16.03 5.34 -17.57
C GLY A 33 -14.67 5.65 -18.14
N PRO A 34 -14.23 6.87 -18.01
CA PRO A 34 -12.88 7.24 -18.45
C PRO A 34 -11.83 6.57 -17.59
N MET A 35 -10.71 6.22 -18.21
CA MET A 35 -9.57 5.67 -17.50
C MET A 35 -8.93 6.73 -16.61
N PRO A 36 -8.49 6.38 -15.40
CA PRO A 36 -7.74 7.33 -14.60
C PRO A 36 -6.39 7.63 -15.24
N VAL A 37 -5.90 8.83 -15.00
CA VAL A 37 -4.59 9.24 -15.48
C VAL A 37 -3.49 8.64 -14.62
N ARG A 38 -3.76 8.49 -13.32
CA ARG A 38 -2.77 7.90 -12.42
C ARG A 38 -3.46 7.25 -11.24
N VAL A 39 -2.80 6.23 -10.70
CA VAL A 39 -3.20 5.56 -9.47
C VAL A 39 -1.95 5.49 -8.60
N GLU A 40 -2.11 5.81 -7.33
CA GLU A 40 -0.98 5.89 -6.40
C GLU A 40 -1.34 5.24 -5.07
N VAL A 41 -0.33 4.86 -4.30
CA VAL A 41 -0.50 4.39 -2.94
C VAL A 41 0.43 5.19 -2.04
N ALA A 42 -0.04 5.53 -0.85
CA ALA A 42 0.76 6.21 0.17
C ALA A 42 0.40 5.63 1.52
N GLY A 43 1.36 5.49 2.40
CA GLY A 43 1.09 4.91 3.70
C GLY A 43 2.24 5.12 4.68
N THR A 44 2.02 4.64 5.90
CA THR A 44 3.01 4.78 6.96
C THR A 44 4.31 4.06 6.63
N PHE A 45 4.25 3.06 5.75
CA PHE A 45 5.43 2.28 5.36
C PHE A 45 6.42 3.09 4.50
N ASN A 46 6.00 4.22 3.95
CA ASN A 46 6.89 5.04 3.13
C ASN A 46 6.76 6.53 3.45
N GLY A 47 6.31 6.86 4.66
CA GLY A 47 6.20 8.26 5.08
C GLY A 47 5.14 9.03 4.34
N TRP A 48 4.11 8.35 3.84
CA TRP A 48 2.99 8.93 3.09
C TRP A 48 3.41 9.59 1.78
N GLN A 49 4.55 9.17 1.24
CA GLN A 49 4.95 9.56 -0.10
C GLN A 49 4.14 8.76 -1.11
N ARG A 50 3.63 9.44 -2.11
CA ARG A 50 2.81 8.78 -3.13
C ARG A 50 3.67 8.00 -4.09
N MET A 51 3.31 6.72 -4.27
CA MET A 51 4.05 5.80 -5.13
C MET A 51 3.12 5.34 -6.24
N ALA A 52 3.54 5.53 -7.49
CA ALA A 52 2.69 5.27 -8.64
C ALA A 52 2.51 3.77 -8.88
N LEU A 53 1.28 3.38 -9.17
CA LEU A 53 0.97 2.06 -9.69
C LEU A 53 1.08 2.11 -11.21
N LYS A 54 1.44 0.98 -11.80
CA LYS A 54 1.52 0.84 -13.25
C LYS A 54 0.37 0.01 -13.75
N ARG A 55 -0.20 0.43 -14.88
CA ARG A 55 -1.31 -0.28 -15.49
C ARG A 55 -0.80 -1.42 -16.37
N ASP A 56 -1.33 -2.61 -16.14
CA ASP A 56 -1.09 -3.75 -17.02
C ASP A 56 -2.01 -3.61 -18.24
N ARG A 57 -1.42 -3.58 -19.43
CA ARG A 57 -2.19 -3.36 -20.66
C ARG A 57 -3.15 -4.50 -20.95
N VAL A 58 -2.82 -5.71 -20.53
CA VAL A 58 -3.66 -6.87 -20.85
C VAL A 58 -4.83 -6.94 -19.89
N SER A 59 -4.57 -6.89 -18.58
CA SER A 59 -5.62 -7.05 -17.59
C SER A 59 -6.33 -5.76 -17.21
N GLY A 60 -5.68 -4.61 -17.45
CA GLY A 60 -6.21 -3.33 -17.02
C GLY A 60 -6.02 -3.04 -15.54
N VAL A 61 -5.35 -3.92 -14.83
CA VAL A 61 -5.11 -3.76 -13.39
C VAL A 61 -3.91 -2.85 -13.17
N TRP A 62 -4.06 -1.92 -12.23
CA TRP A 62 -2.96 -1.07 -11.79
C TRP A 62 -2.31 -1.72 -10.59
N GLN A 63 -0.98 -1.80 -10.56
CA GLN A 63 -0.30 -2.45 -9.45
C GLN A 63 1.11 -1.92 -9.25
N VAL A 64 1.60 -2.11 -8.03
CA VAL A 64 2.97 -1.80 -7.66
C VAL A 64 3.37 -2.72 -6.51
N THR A 65 4.62 -3.12 -6.49
CA THR A 65 5.19 -3.88 -5.38
C THR A 65 5.94 -2.91 -4.47
N VAL A 66 5.57 -2.91 -3.20
CA VAL A 66 6.27 -2.12 -2.19
C VAL A 66 7.11 -3.09 -1.36
N ASN A 67 8.42 -2.84 -1.34
CA ASN A 67 9.36 -3.69 -0.62
C ASN A 67 9.74 -3.08 0.72
N ASP A 68 10.32 -3.90 1.58
CA ASP A 68 10.91 -3.45 2.84
C ASP A 68 9.89 -2.80 3.78
N ILE A 69 8.65 -3.32 3.79
CA ILE A 69 7.65 -2.87 4.72
C ILE A 69 7.96 -3.48 6.09
N PRO A 70 8.14 -2.66 7.15
CA PRO A 70 8.44 -3.23 8.46
C PRO A 70 7.38 -4.23 8.90
N ALA A 71 7.84 -5.43 9.30
CA ALA A 71 6.97 -6.49 9.80
C ALA A 71 6.64 -6.24 11.27
N ASN A 72 5.70 -7.02 11.79
CA ASN A 72 5.32 -7.01 13.19
C ASN A 72 4.71 -5.68 13.65
N ARG A 73 4.13 -4.95 12.71
CA ARG A 73 3.37 -3.74 13.03
C ARG A 73 2.28 -3.53 11.99
N THR A 74 1.25 -2.81 12.38
CA THR A 74 0.15 -2.46 11.49
C THR A 74 0.49 -1.14 10.79
N HIS A 75 0.18 -1.08 9.52
CA HIS A 75 0.37 0.13 8.71
C HIS A 75 -0.97 0.68 8.27
N ASN A 76 -1.03 1.98 8.10
CA ASN A 76 -2.18 2.64 7.50
C ASN A 76 -1.78 3.13 6.12
N TYR A 77 -2.72 3.10 5.18
CA TYR A 77 -2.43 3.54 3.82
C TYR A 77 -3.69 3.98 3.11
N MET A 78 -3.53 4.53 1.92
CA MET A 78 -4.63 4.91 1.06
C MET A 78 -4.24 4.74 -0.39
N LEU A 79 -5.19 4.29 -1.21
CA LEU A 79 -5.06 4.32 -2.66
C LEU A 79 -5.65 5.63 -3.18
N LEU A 80 -4.98 6.23 -4.15
CA LEU A 80 -5.37 7.52 -4.70
C LEU A 80 -5.56 7.36 -6.20
N VAL A 81 -6.75 7.65 -6.68
CA VAL A 81 -7.08 7.60 -8.10
C VAL A 81 -7.25 9.04 -8.57
N ASN A 82 -6.40 9.48 -9.47
CA ASN A 82 -6.34 10.88 -9.90
C ASN A 82 -6.24 11.84 -8.71
N GLY A 83 -5.46 11.42 -7.70
CA GLY A 83 -5.22 12.23 -6.51
C GLY A 83 -6.30 12.18 -5.45
N ARG A 84 -7.34 11.36 -5.64
CA ARG A 84 -8.43 11.27 -4.68
C ARG A 84 -8.45 9.91 -4.00
N PRO A 85 -8.76 9.85 -2.69
CA PRO A 85 -8.86 8.56 -2.01
C PRO A 85 -9.86 7.64 -2.71
N ALA A 86 -9.49 6.37 -2.84
CA ALA A 86 -10.30 5.39 -3.52
C ALA A 86 -10.40 4.13 -2.68
N HIS A 87 -11.48 3.40 -2.84
CA HIS A 87 -11.74 2.20 -2.07
C HIS A 87 -10.77 1.08 -2.47
N ASP A 88 -10.29 0.33 -1.47
CA ASP A 88 -9.45 -0.86 -1.68
C ASP A 88 -10.12 -2.05 -1.00
N LYS A 89 -10.70 -2.94 -1.81
CA LYS A 89 -11.39 -4.10 -1.26
C LYS A 89 -10.43 -5.16 -0.73
N ASN A 90 -9.13 -4.99 -0.95
CA ASN A 90 -8.13 -5.91 -0.42
C ASN A 90 -7.52 -5.43 0.90
N ALA A 91 -8.04 -4.35 1.47
CA ALA A 91 -7.56 -3.86 2.75
C ALA A 91 -7.94 -4.83 3.87
N ASP A 92 -7.09 -4.91 4.88
CA ASP A 92 -7.34 -5.78 6.03
C ASP A 92 -8.33 -5.18 7.01
N GLY A 93 -8.64 -3.90 6.87
CA GLY A 93 -9.59 -3.23 7.74
C GLY A 93 -9.50 -1.72 7.56
N LEU A 94 -10.19 -1.01 8.43
CA LEU A 94 -10.26 0.44 8.40
C LEU A 94 -9.82 1.00 9.75
N ALA A 95 -9.20 2.17 9.72
CA ALA A 95 -8.75 2.85 10.93
C ALA A 95 -9.19 4.31 10.89
N VAL A 96 -9.39 4.89 12.06
CA VAL A 96 -9.69 6.31 12.18
C VAL A 96 -8.39 7.08 11.98
N PRO A 97 -8.38 8.09 11.09
CA PRO A 97 -7.16 8.87 10.88
C PRO A 97 -6.84 9.74 12.10
N HIS A 98 -5.56 9.79 12.46
CA HIS A 98 -5.11 10.55 13.61
C HIS A 98 -4.05 11.59 13.25
N SER A 99 -3.09 11.24 12.39
CA SER A 99 -2.03 12.17 12.03
C SER A 99 -2.50 13.14 10.95
N ALA A 100 -1.74 14.21 10.76
CA ALA A 100 -2.04 15.15 9.69
C ALA A 100 -1.98 14.49 8.33
N GLU A 101 -1.00 13.62 8.13
CA GLU A 101 -0.86 12.90 6.86
C GLU A 101 -2.04 11.97 6.61
N GLU A 102 -2.49 11.27 7.65
CA GLU A 102 -3.65 10.40 7.51
C GLU A 102 -4.91 11.19 7.16
N LYS A 103 -5.08 12.34 7.79
CA LYS A 103 -6.24 13.17 7.52
C LYS A 103 -6.23 13.75 6.11
N GLN A 104 -5.04 14.00 5.57
CA GLN A 104 -4.92 14.45 4.18
C GLN A 104 -5.27 13.37 3.18
N HIS A 105 -5.22 12.11 3.58
CA HIS A 105 -5.45 10.97 2.70
C HIS A 105 -6.70 10.17 3.07
N GLN A 106 -7.54 10.69 3.94
CA GLN A 106 -8.69 9.94 4.45
C GLN A 106 -9.78 9.76 3.40
N LEU A 107 -10.47 8.63 3.49
CA LEU A 107 -11.61 8.30 2.67
C LEU A 107 -12.87 8.53 3.51
N GLU A 108 -13.85 9.24 2.95
CA GLU A 108 -15.13 9.42 3.62
C GLU A 108 -15.97 8.16 3.50
N THR A 109 -16.48 7.70 4.63
CA THR A 109 -17.36 6.53 4.67
C THR A 109 -18.63 6.90 5.43
N PRO A 110 -19.66 6.04 5.37
CA PRO A 110 -20.88 6.32 6.15
C PRO A 110 -20.64 6.43 7.65
N ARG A 111 -19.53 5.90 8.15
CA ARG A 111 -19.17 5.99 9.56
C ARG A 111 -18.17 7.09 9.84
N GLY A 112 -17.88 7.94 8.86
CA GLY A 112 -16.93 9.03 8.98
C GLY A 112 -15.63 8.74 8.24
N PRO A 113 -14.62 9.59 8.40
CA PRO A 113 -13.37 9.41 7.68
C PRO A 113 -12.59 8.21 8.17
N ARG A 114 -11.96 7.49 7.24
CA ARG A 114 -11.15 6.30 7.54
C ARG A 114 -9.95 6.22 6.61
N VAL A 115 -8.94 5.49 7.05
CA VAL A 115 -7.84 5.04 6.20
C VAL A 115 -7.79 3.52 6.27
N PHE A 116 -7.08 2.91 5.32
CA PHE A 116 -7.02 1.45 5.25
C PHE A 116 -5.96 0.91 6.18
N LEU A 117 -6.21 -0.30 6.68
CA LEU A 117 -5.25 -1.04 7.50
C LEU A 117 -4.55 -2.09 6.66
N LEU A 118 -3.25 -2.19 6.84
CA LEU A 118 -2.46 -3.32 6.39
C LEU A 118 -1.97 -4.01 7.65
N ALA A 119 -2.50 -5.22 7.90
CA ALA A 119 -2.27 -5.91 9.16
C ALA A 119 -0.80 -6.24 9.34
N SER A 120 -0.38 -6.36 10.59
CA SER A 120 1.00 -6.70 10.88
C SER A 120 1.32 -8.09 10.35
N GLN A 121 2.53 -8.23 9.83
CA GLN A 121 3.02 -9.51 9.33
C GLN A 121 4.06 -10.04 10.30
N THR A 122 3.99 -11.33 10.59
CA THR A 122 4.99 -11.97 11.43
C THR A 122 5.93 -12.80 10.58
N LYS A 123 7.18 -12.82 10.97
CA LYS A 123 8.17 -13.60 10.24
C LYS A 123 8.96 -14.48 11.15
#